data_10408dab7ff11445b610fd7b2a5907d3
#
_entry.id   10408dab7ff11445b610fd7b2a5907d3
#
_cell.length_a   1.000
_cell.length_b   1.000
_cell.length_c   1.000
_cell.angle_alpha   90.00
_cell.angle_beta   90.00
_cell.angle_gamma   90.00
#
_symmetry.space_group_name_H-M   'P 1'
#
loop_
_entity.id
_entity.type
_entity.pdbx_description
1 polymer ?
#
loop_
_entity_poly.entity_id
_entity_poly.type
_entity_poly.pdbx_seq_one_letter_code
_entity_poly.pdbx_strand_id
1 'polypeptide(L)'
;MITFRQFLIVLFGTAFGSAQFALPSFQAVSSKDNNKPIITITATDGSNAVANNSTTNDATLTITFTVNESVTGFAIGDIGTFGGSVSSFSGSGSSYTATFTPSSARNTGIYLVKDVYTDASSNNNLASLPFY
;
A
#
# COMPACT_ATOMS: atom_id res chain seq x y z
N MET A 1 -12.94 1.37 -20.81
CA MET A 1 -13.83 0.52 -21.61
C MET A 1 -12.98 -0.18 -22.66
N ILE A 2 -12.63 -1.43 -22.45
CA ILE A 2 -11.80 -2.20 -23.37
C ILE A 2 -12.76 -2.96 -24.31
N THR A 3 -12.78 -2.59 -25.59
CA THR A 3 -13.59 -3.23 -26.59
C THR A 3 -12.86 -4.48 -27.11
N PHE A 4 -13.33 -5.66 -26.75
CA PHE A 4 -12.86 -6.91 -27.34
C PHE A 4 -13.37 -6.99 -28.79
N ARG A 5 -12.49 -6.80 -29.76
CA ARG A 5 -12.76 -7.23 -31.12
C ARG A 5 -12.44 -8.73 -31.23
N GLN A 6 -13.46 -9.55 -31.26
CA GLN A 6 -13.31 -10.94 -31.67
C GLN A 6 -12.96 -10.96 -33.17
N PHE A 7 -11.74 -11.39 -33.47
CA PHE A 7 -11.37 -11.73 -34.83
C PHE A 7 -11.77 -13.21 -35.07
N LEU A 8 -12.91 -13.42 -35.68
CA LEU A 8 -13.32 -14.74 -36.12
C LEU A 8 -12.61 -15.04 -37.45
N ILE A 9 -11.54 -15.83 -37.39
CA ILE A 9 -10.94 -16.39 -38.59
C ILE A 9 -11.72 -17.65 -38.93
N VAL A 10 -12.61 -17.55 -39.93
CA VAL A 10 -13.23 -18.71 -40.52
C VAL A 10 -12.28 -19.26 -41.59
N LEU A 11 -11.55 -20.31 -41.26
CA LEU A 11 -10.79 -21.07 -42.25
C LEU A 11 -11.72 -22.09 -42.88
N PHE A 12 -12.11 -21.86 -44.15
CA PHE A 12 -12.66 -22.89 -45.00
C PHE A 12 -11.51 -23.77 -45.51
N GLY A 13 -11.28 -24.88 -44.84
CA GLY A 13 -10.37 -25.94 -45.29
C GLY A 13 -11.13 -27.24 -45.43
N THR A 14 -11.19 -27.80 -46.61
CA THR A 14 -11.63 -29.17 -46.81
C THR A 14 -10.64 -30.11 -46.13
N ALA A 15 -11.02 -30.69 -45.01
CA ALA A 15 -10.17 -31.58 -44.25
C ALA A 15 -10.29 -33.02 -44.74
N PHE A 16 -9.19 -33.58 -45.22
CA PHE A 16 -8.94 -35.02 -45.19
C PHE A 16 -7.84 -35.28 -44.17
N GLY A 17 -8.22 -35.93 -43.05
CA GLY A 17 -7.30 -36.32 -41.97
C GLY A 17 -7.60 -35.62 -40.64
N SER A 18 -7.60 -36.41 -39.57
CA SER A 18 -7.79 -35.93 -38.18
C SER A 18 -6.64 -35.01 -37.76
N ALA A 19 -6.72 -33.73 -38.13
CA ALA A 19 -5.88 -32.71 -37.56
C ALA A 19 -6.52 -32.25 -36.27
N GLN A 20 -5.92 -32.57 -35.12
CA GLN A 20 -6.26 -31.93 -33.88
C GLN A 20 -5.79 -30.47 -33.97
N PHE A 21 -6.75 -29.57 -34.18
CA PHE A 21 -6.49 -28.15 -33.96
C PHE A 21 -6.35 -27.93 -32.47
N ALA A 22 -5.11 -27.80 -31.98
CA ALA A 22 -4.87 -27.18 -30.70
C ALA A 22 -5.29 -25.71 -30.84
N LEU A 23 -6.41 -25.32 -30.22
CA LEU A 23 -6.75 -23.92 -30.05
C LEU A 23 -5.59 -23.27 -29.30
N PRO A 24 -5.03 -22.14 -29.80
CA PRO A 24 -4.04 -21.42 -29.00
C PRO A 24 -4.69 -21.05 -27.67
N SER A 25 -4.08 -21.49 -26.58
CA SER A 25 -4.50 -21.07 -25.25
C SER A 25 -4.38 -19.56 -25.19
N PHE A 26 -5.51 -18.87 -25.04
CA PHE A 26 -5.52 -17.45 -24.73
C PHE A 26 -4.93 -17.30 -23.32
N GLN A 27 -3.66 -16.96 -23.23
CA GLN A 27 -3.12 -16.44 -21.99
C GLN A 27 -3.66 -15.03 -21.86
N ALA A 28 -4.52 -14.81 -20.86
CA ALA A 28 -4.85 -13.47 -20.43
C ALA A 28 -3.53 -12.76 -20.09
N VAL A 29 -3.21 -11.71 -20.84
CA VAL A 29 -2.10 -10.82 -20.49
C VAL A 29 -2.57 -10.11 -19.24
N SER A 30 -2.11 -10.57 -18.08
CA SER A 30 -2.25 -9.82 -16.84
C SER A 30 -1.46 -8.52 -17.03
N SER A 31 -2.15 -7.40 -17.08
CA SER A 31 -1.48 -6.10 -17.03
C SER A 31 -0.79 -6.02 -15.67
N LYS A 32 0.54 -5.85 -15.66
CA LYS A 32 1.28 -5.63 -14.44
C LYS A 32 0.71 -4.38 -13.75
N ASP A 33 0.38 -4.50 -12.48
CA ASP A 33 0.07 -3.34 -11.67
C ASP A 33 1.33 -2.48 -11.53
N ASN A 34 1.22 -1.20 -11.88
CA ASN A 34 2.29 -0.21 -11.75
C ASN A 34 1.93 0.88 -10.73
N ASN A 35 0.83 0.70 -9.99
CA ASN A 35 0.48 1.61 -8.92
C ASN A 35 1.49 1.44 -7.78
N LYS A 36 1.90 2.56 -7.20
CA LYS A 36 2.78 2.55 -6.04
C LYS A 36 1.96 2.68 -4.77
N PRO A 37 2.25 1.89 -3.73
CA PRO A 37 1.58 2.05 -2.46
C PRO A 37 1.73 3.46 -1.89
N ILE A 38 0.60 4.02 -1.43
CA ILE A 38 0.53 5.33 -0.76
C ILE A 38 -0.04 5.10 0.63
N ILE A 39 0.64 5.64 1.64
CA ILE A 39 0.23 5.52 3.03
C ILE A 39 -0.33 6.84 3.55
N THR A 40 -1.40 6.75 4.32
CA THR A 40 -1.98 7.85 5.08
C THR A 40 -1.73 7.61 6.57
N ILE A 41 -1.24 8.62 7.28
CA ILE A 41 -0.97 8.58 8.70
C ILE A 41 -2.06 9.37 9.44
N THR A 42 -2.66 8.75 10.45
CA THR A 42 -3.63 9.39 11.35
C THR A 42 -3.28 9.09 12.79
N ALA A 43 -3.72 9.94 13.70
CA ALA A 43 -3.48 9.78 15.13
C ALA A 43 -4.77 9.90 15.94
N THR A 44 -4.83 9.18 17.06
CA THR A 44 -5.87 9.30 18.07
C THR A 44 -5.27 9.34 19.48
N ASP A 45 -5.94 10.03 20.41
CA ASP A 45 -5.62 10.02 21.85
C ASP A 45 -6.21 8.82 22.61
N GLY A 46 -6.74 7.86 21.87
CA GLY A 46 -7.47 6.69 22.36
C GLY A 46 -8.99 6.85 22.29
N SER A 47 -9.52 8.07 22.21
CA SER A 47 -10.94 8.36 22.14
C SER A 47 -11.31 9.26 20.95
N ASN A 48 -10.47 10.24 20.67
CA ASN A 48 -10.71 11.25 19.65
C ASN A 48 -9.60 11.29 18.61
N ALA A 49 -9.94 11.71 17.39
CA ALA A 49 -8.93 11.96 16.37
C ALA A 49 -8.10 13.20 16.73
N VAL A 50 -6.79 13.07 16.63
CA VAL A 50 -5.84 14.18 16.74
C VAL A 50 -5.55 14.68 15.33
N ALA A 51 -5.89 15.94 15.08
CA ALA A 51 -5.67 16.54 13.77
C ALA A 51 -4.18 16.81 13.51
N ASN A 52 -3.75 16.67 12.25
CA ASN A 52 -2.39 17.05 11.87
C ASN A 52 -2.14 18.55 12.17
N ASN A 53 -0.97 18.89 12.68
CA ASN A 53 -0.59 20.23 13.15
C ASN A 53 -1.42 20.74 14.35
N SER A 54 -2.04 19.86 15.13
CA SER A 54 -2.72 20.23 16.37
C SER A 54 -1.80 20.06 17.57
N THR A 55 -2.20 20.64 18.71
CA THR A 55 -1.50 20.48 19.99
C THR A 55 -2.30 19.56 20.89
N THR A 56 -1.63 18.60 21.50
CA THR A 56 -2.22 17.70 22.50
C THR A 56 -1.32 17.62 23.74
N ASN A 57 -1.91 17.28 24.89
CA ASN A 57 -1.20 17.02 26.15
C ASN A 57 -1.09 15.52 26.46
N ASP A 58 -1.45 14.68 25.52
CA ASP A 58 -1.47 13.23 25.73
C ASP A 58 -0.06 12.67 25.84
N ALA A 59 0.12 11.77 26.81
CA ALA A 59 1.40 11.09 27.03
C ALA A 59 1.75 10.15 25.87
N THR A 60 0.74 9.62 25.19
CA THR A 60 0.91 8.72 24.06
C THR A 60 -0.21 8.91 23.04
N LEU A 61 0.08 8.69 21.78
CA LEU A 61 -0.91 8.67 20.70
C LEU A 61 -0.90 7.30 20.01
N THR A 62 -2.08 6.84 19.63
CA THR A 62 -2.21 5.71 18.72
C THR A 62 -2.12 6.22 17.30
N ILE A 63 -1.13 5.74 16.56
CA ILE A 63 -0.92 6.08 15.15
C ILE A 63 -1.48 4.95 14.30
N THR A 64 -2.27 5.29 13.32
CA THR A 64 -2.78 4.35 12.30
C THR A 64 -2.17 4.69 10.95
N PHE A 65 -1.61 3.68 10.32
CA PHE A 65 -1.07 3.72 8.97
C PHE A 65 -2.02 2.97 8.06
N THR A 66 -2.67 3.68 7.13
CA THR A 66 -3.57 3.08 6.14
C THR A 66 -2.95 3.18 4.76
N VAL A 67 -2.73 2.03 4.13
CA VAL A 67 -2.19 1.95 2.77
C VAL A 67 -3.34 1.74 1.79
N ASN A 68 -3.28 2.34 0.62
CA ASN A 68 -4.29 2.19 -0.43
C ASN A 68 -4.40 0.76 -0.99
N GLU A 69 -3.43 -0.11 -0.70
CA GLU A 69 -3.37 -1.50 -1.13
C GLU A 69 -2.57 -2.35 -0.13
N SER A 70 -2.66 -3.68 -0.27
CA SER A 70 -1.88 -4.60 0.58
C SER A 70 -0.39 -4.52 0.26
N VAL A 71 0.42 -4.41 1.32
CA VAL A 71 1.88 -4.33 1.22
C VAL A 71 2.58 -5.37 2.07
N THR A 72 3.84 -5.61 1.76
CA THR A 72 4.74 -6.49 2.50
C THR A 72 6.05 -5.77 2.82
N GLY A 73 6.70 -6.17 3.91
CA GLY A 73 7.98 -5.61 4.31
C GLY A 73 7.90 -4.34 5.16
N PHE A 74 6.70 -3.76 5.37
CA PHE A 74 6.56 -2.60 6.25
C PHE A 74 6.80 -2.99 7.71
N ALA A 75 7.75 -2.32 8.34
CA ALA A 75 8.22 -2.60 9.70
C ALA A 75 8.42 -1.31 10.51
N ILE A 76 8.53 -1.45 11.83
CA ILE A 76 8.74 -0.31 12.74
C ILE A 76 9.99 0.52 12.38
N GLY A 77 11.03 -0.12 11.85
CA GLY A 77 12.27 0.54 11.43
C GLY A 77 12.12 1.46 10.22
N ASP A 78 11.02 1.36 9.48
CA ASP A 78 10.73 2.20 8.31
C ASP A 78 10.07 3.54 8.70
N ILE A 79 9.65 3.66 9.96
CA ILE A 79 8.96 4.83 10.49
C ILE A 79 9.99 5.85 11.00
N GLY A 80 10.10 6.97 10.29
CA GLY A 80 10.87 8.12 10.75
C GLY A 80 10.10 8.93 11.79
N THR A 81 10.77 9.32 12.86
CA THR A 81 10.19 10.16 13.91
C THR A 81 11.13 11.27 14.32
N PHE A 82 10.58 12.37 14.81
CA PHE A 82 11.32 13.38 15.56
C PHE A 82 10.50 13.87 16.74
N GLY A 83 11.16 14.26 17.83
CA GLY A 83 10.52 14.70 19.08
C GLY A 83 9.77 13.60 19.82
N GLY A 84 10.00 12.34 19.50
CA GLY A 84 9.36 11.20 20.13
C GLY A 84 9.85 9.87 19.58
N SER A 85 9.22 8.78 20.01
CA SER A 85 9.53 7.42 19.58
C SER A 85 8.26 6.62 19.30
N VAL A 86 8.36 5.61 18.41
CA VAL A 86 7.30 4.65 18.16
C VAL A 86 7.59 3.31 18.83
N SER A 87 6.52 2.65 19.28
CA SER A 87 6.55 1.31 19.88
C SER A 87 5.28 0.55 19.53
N SER A 88 5.15 -0.70 19.98
CA SER A 88 3.94 -1.51 19.83
C SER A 88 3.40 -1.58 18.39
N PHE A 89 4.31 -1.65 17.41
CA PHE A 89 3.94 -1.76 16.00
C PHE A 89 3.25 -3.10 15.74
N SER A 90 2.11 -3.05 15.07
CA SER A 90 1.30 -4.21 14.73
C SER A 90 0.48 -3.95 13.47
N GLY A 91 0.09 -5.01 12.80
CA GLY A 91 -0.76 -4.94 11.60
C GLY A 91 -0.24 -5.79 10.45
N SER A 92 -0.98 -5.80 9.36
CA SER A 92 -0.63 -6.48 8.12
C SER A 92 -1.44 -5.96 6.94
N GLY A 93 -1.00 -6.28 5.74
CA GLY A 93 -1.71 -5.93 4.51
C GLY A 93 -1.77 -4.42 4.29
N SER A 94 -2.92 -3.82 4.49
CA SER A 94 -3.15 -2.39 4.25
C SER A 94 -3.38 -1.56 5.52
N SER A 95 -3.30 -2.16 6.70
CA SER A 95 -3.57 -1.45 7.97
C SER A 95 -2.58 -1.84 9.05
N TYR A 96 -1.92 -0.84 9.62
CA TYR A 96 -0.95 -0.99 10.70
C TYR A 96 -1.19 0.06 11.77
N THR A 97 -0.79 -0.25 12.99
CA THR A 97 -0.86 0.65 14.13
C THR A 97 0.45 0.68 14.88
N ALA A 98 0.72 1.78 15.57
CA ALA A 98 1.84 1.92 16.51
C ALA A 98 1.47 2.90 17.62
N THR A 99 2.20 2.85 18.71
CA THR A 99 2.10 3.85 19.77
C THR A 99 3.23 4.87 19.61
N PHE A 100 2.89 6.14 19.52
CA PHE A 100 3.86 7.24 19.54
C PHE A 100 3.92 7.85 20.94
N THR A 101 5.13 7.99 21.47
CA THR A 101 5.40 8.62 22.77
C THR A 101 6.23 9.87 22.53
N PRO A 102 5.67 11.07 22.72
CA PRO A 102 6.43 12.32 22.66
C PRO A 102 7.55 12.36 23.72
N SER A 103 8.72 12.86 23.36
CA SER A 103 9.86 12.98 24.31
C SER A 103 9.94 14.35 25.00
N SER A 104 9.21 15.36 24.50
CA SER A 104 9.18 16.71 25.05
C SER A 104 7.98 17.49 24.53
N ALA A 105 7.62 18.57 25.22
CA ALA A 105 6.59 19.53 24.79
C ALA A 105 7.08 20.42 23.63
N ARG A 106 7.44 19.81 22.51
CA ARG A 106 7.92 20.48 21.30
C ARG A 106 7.22 19.87 20.08
N ASN A 107 7.50 20.45 18.93
CA ASN A 107 7.03 19.87 17.67
C ASN A 107 7.54 18.44 17.53
N THR A 108 6.63 17.55 17.25
CA THR A 108 6.88 16.13 17.02
C THR A 108 6.39 15.77 15.62
N GLY A 109 6.84 14.66 15.08
CA GLY A 109 6.34 14.21 13.80
C GLY A 109 6.69 12.78 13.45
N ILE A 110 5.90 12.25 12.54
CA ILE A 110 6.01 10.89 12.02
C ILE A 110 5.94 10.97 10.50
N TYR A 111 6.82 10.26 9.83
CA TYR A 111 6.87 10.20 8.38
C TYR A 111 7.42 8.85 7.90
N LEU A 112 7.15 8.51 6.65
CA LEU A 112 7.80 7.39 5.99
C LEU A 112 8.51 7.88 4.72
N VAL A 113 9.69 7.34 4.50
CA VAL A 113 10.43 7.57 3.27
C VAL A 113 9.94 6.62 2.18
N LYS A 114 10.25 6.92 0.93
CA LYS A 114 9.96 6.04 -0.19
C LYS A 114 10.87 4.81 -0.18
N ASP A 115 10.45 3.79 -0.93
CA ASP A 115 11.26 2.61 -1.27
C ASP A 115 11.62 1.71 -0.06
N VAL A 116 10.78 1.67 0.99
CA VAL A 116 11.01 0.86 2.21
C VAL A 116 10.11 -0.37 2.31
N TYR A 117 9.00 -0.42 1.57
CA TYR A 117 8.13 -1.59 1.47
C TYR A 117 7.49 -1.67 0.07
N THR A 118 6.90 -2.81 -0.25
CA THR A 118 6.35 -3.08 -1.60
C THR A 118 4.94 -3.67 -1.54
N ASP A 119 4.20 -3.50 -2.64
CA ASP A 119 2.98 -4.25 -2.91
C ASP A 119 3.28 -5.68 -3.43
N ALA A 120 2.22 -6.42 -3.76
CA ALA A 120 2.32 -7.76 -4.34
C ALA A 120 2.92 -7.79 -5.74
N SER A 121 2.92 -6.67 -6.46
CA SER A 121 3.49 -6.48 -7.80
C SER A 121 4.93 -6.00 -7.78
N SER A 122 5.52 -5.87 -6.59
CA SER A 122 6.89 -5.37 -6.34
C SER A 122 7.07 -3.89 -6.71
N ASN A 123 6.00 -3.08 -6.57
CA ASN A 123 6.14 -1.64 -6.65
C ASN A 123 6.52 -1.09 -5.29
N ASN A 124 7.57 -0.28 -5.24
CA ASN A 124 7.99 0.39 -4.02
C ASN A 124 7.02 1.52 -3.64
N ASN A 125 6.84 1.73 -2.33
CA ASN A 125 6.00 2.80 -1.81
C ASN A 125 6.49 4.20 -2.19
N LEU A 126 5.55 5.14 -2.22
CA LEU A 126 5.85 6.57 -2.18
C LEU A 126 6.11 7.03 -0.73
N ALA A 127 6.82 8.14 -0.58
CA ALA A 127 6.95 8.78 0.73
C ALA A 127 5.58 9.24 1.23
N SER A 128 5.35 9.14 2.55
CA SER A 128 4.14 9.69 3.15
C SER A 128 4.17 11.22 3.23
N LEU A 129 2.99 11.84 3.31
CA LEU A 129 2.90 13.16 3.91
C LEU A 129 3.23 13.02 5.41
N PRO A 130 4.08 13.92 5.96
CA PRO A 130 4.37 13.86 7.38
C PRO A 130 3.15 14.24 8.21
N PHE A 131 3.05 13.62 9.38
CA PHE A 131 2.10 13.95 10.44
C PHE A 131 2.86 14.68 11.55
N TYR A 132 2.40 15.88 11.92
CA TYR A 132 3.01 16.75 12.92
C TYR A 132 2.10 16.94 14.14
#